data_569a8025d9bc6671458c663ee8f97449
#
_entry.id   569a8025d9bc6671458c663ee8f97449
#
_cell.length_a   1.000
_cell.length_b   1.000
_cell.length_c   1.000
_cell.angle_alpha   90.00
_cell.angle_beta   90.00
_cell.angle_gamma   90.00
#
_symmetry.space_group_name_H-M   'P 1'
#
loop_
_entity.id
_entity.type
_entity.pdbx_description
1 polymer ?
#
loop_
_entity_poly.entity_id
_entity_poly.type
_entity_poly.pdbx_seq_one_letter_code
_entity_poly.pdbx_strand_id
1 'polypeptide(L)'
;IDLSYRIKKEGFKNFYFADTKIIHFKGESTKKGSLNYVRVFYQAMIIFLEKHYSGPQQKAIVLGIKVAIYLRAALSIIQNFVKTIAWPLIDIITFFIGMVLIKEFWENVVKINEKTSYPKEFFFVNVPLYITIWIIGIFFSGGYDKNYKYLKIIRGLSIGTLIIAAIYGFLSMKYRFSRGMIVTGFVWAATITLCSRLFFLFIKGNPKSLFTDIKKMLIVGDKTDAMKVVQLLQKVGIKKSYLGFVCNKKEDEKEEEYLGKLDNL
;
A
#
# COMPACT_ATOMS: atom_id res chain seq x y z
N ILE A 1 28.39 -1.54 19.74
CA ILE A 1 28.29 -0.63 20.91
C ILE A 1 29.06 -1.23 22.10
N ASP A 2 28.74 -2.44 22.55
CA ASP A 2 29.36 -3.07 23.72
C ASP A 2 30.90 -3.19 23.61
N LEU A 3 31.41 -3.66 22.46
CA LEU A 3 32.85 -3.77 22.21
C LEU A 3 33.55 -2.41 22.29
N SER A 4 33.04 -1.39 21.61
CA SER A 4 33.63 -0.05 21.62
C SER A 4 33.61 0.59 23.02
N TYR A 5 32.57 0.30 23.80
CA TYR A 5 32.46 0.77 25.20
C TYR A 5 33.52 0.11 26.08
N ARG A 6 33.72 -1.22 25.98
CA ARG A 6 34.75 -1.94 26.74
C ARG A 6 36.15 -1.49 26.39
N ILE A 7 36.46 -1.34 25.09
CA ILE A 7 37.75 -0.81 24.63
C ILE A 7 38.03 0.54 25.26
N LYS A 8 37.04 1.45 25.28
CA LYS A 8 37.16 2.77 25.87
C LYS A 8 37.34 2.70 27.42
N LYS A 9 36.66 1.76 28.07
CA LYS A 9 36.75 1.57 29.53
C LYS A 9 38.12 1.07 29.96
N GLU A 10 38.81 0.29 29.14
CA GLU A 10 40.18 -0.19 29.34
C GLU A 10 41.25 0.86 28.95
N GLY A 11 40.83 2.13 28.68
CA GLY A 11 41.74 3.22 28.39
C GLY A 11 42.17 3.34 26.92
N PHE A 12 41.73 2.45 26.04
CA PHE A 12 42.06 2.53 24.62
C PHE A 12 41.11 3.49 23.87
N LYS A 13 41.59 4.00 22.72
CA LYS A 13 40.80 4.86 21.83
C LYS A 13 40.17 4.08 20.71
N ASN A 14 38.94 4.42 20.35
CA ASN A 14 38.28 3.94 19.12
C ASN A 14 38.57 4.92 17.99
N PHE A 15 39.09 4.44 16.88
CA PHE A 15 39.36 5.23 15.68
C PHE A 15 38.39 4.86 14.57
N TYR A 16 37.92 5.88 13.85
CA TYR A 16 37.22 5.69 12.59
C TYR A 16 38.24 5.76 11.43
N PHE A 17 38.32 4.69 10.66
CA PHE A 17 39.20 4.61 9.48
C PHE A 17 38.40 4.88 8.23
N ALA A 18 38.54 6.09 7.69
CA ALA A 18 37.69 6.58 6.60
C ALA A 18 38.04 6.00 5.22
N ASP A 19 39.29 5.51 5.03
CA ASP A 19 39.78 5.05 3.75
C ASP A 19 39.30 3.64 3.36
N THR A 20 38.66 2.93 4.30
CA THR A 20 38.14 1.58 4.06
C THR A 20 36.63 1.63 3.82
N LYS A 21 36.17 1.12 2.69
CA LYS A 21 34.76 0.93 2.37
C LYS A 21 34.37 -0.52 2.60
N ILE A 22 33.35 -0.74 3.42
CA ILE A 22 32.74 -2.06 3.64
C ILE A 22 31.35 -2.06 3.00
N ILE A 23 31.09 -3.01 2.13
CA ILE A 23 29.76 -3.24 1.59
C ILE A 23 28.92 -3.93 2.66
N HIS A 24 27.94 -3.22 3.21
CA HIS A 24 26.99 -3.77 4.16
C HIS A 24 25.61 -3.86 3.53
N PHE A 25 25.14 -5.07 3.24
CA PHE A 25 23.78 -5.30 2.74
C PHE A 25 22.76 -5.00 3.84
N LYS A 26 22.34 -3.74 3.89
CA LYS A 26 21.45 -3.23 4.93
C LYS A 26 20.06 -3.83 4.78
N GLY A 27 19.69 -4.73 5.68
CA GLY A 27 18.33 -5.27 5.77
C GLY A 27 18.16 -6.74 5.40
N GLU A 28 19.21 -7.45 4.99
CA GLU A 28 19.15 -8.89 4.72
C GLU A 28 18.79 -9.71 5.98
N SER A 29 19.32 -9.34 7.13
CA SER A 29 19.05 -10.02 8.40
C SER A 29 17.76 -9.59 9.11
N THR A 30 17.22 -8.41 8.74
CA THR A 30 16.02 -7.86 9.40
C THR A 30 15.24 -6.94 8.46
N LYS A 31 14.02 -7.30 8.08
CA LYS A 31 13.14 -6.42 7.30
C LYS A 31 12.88 -5.14 8.11
N LYS A 32 13.37 -3.99 7.60
CA LYS A 32 13.15 -2.68 8.20
C LYS A 32 11.66 -2.45 8.41
N GLY A 33 11.29 -2.06 9.64
CA GLY A 33 9.89 -1.74 10.00
C GLY A 33 9.09 -2.92 10.56
N SER A 34 9.66 -4.13 10.66
CA SER A 34 9.01 -5.19 11.43
C SER A 34 9.09 -4.89 12.93
N LEU A 35 8.03 -5.21 13.68
CA LEU A 35 8.02 -5.14 15.15
C LEU A 35 9.18 -5.93 15.76
N ASN A 36 9.58 -7.04 15.11
CA ASN A 36 10.68 -7.87 15.54
C ASN A 36 12.04 -7.14 15.45
N TYR A 37 12.29 -6.36 14.38
CA TYR A 37 13.50 -5.54 14.27
C TYR A 37 13.61 -4.53 15.41
N VAL A 38 12.51 -3.84 15.70
CA VAL A 38 12.43 -2.87 16.80
C VAL A 38 12.73 -3.56 18.13
N ARG A 39 12.09 -4.70 18.38
CA ARG A 39 12.29 -5.48 19.60
C ARG A 39 13.75 -5.92 19.78
N VAL A 40 14.35 -6.54 18.78
CA VAL A 40 15.74 -7.03 18.84
C VAL A 40 16.74 -5.88 19.07
N PHE A 41 16.55 -4.77 18.35
CA PHE A 41 17.42 -3.59 18.50
C PHE A 41 17.40 -3.01 19.92
N TYR A 42 16.21 -2.82 20.48
CA TYR A 42 16.08 -2.27 21.82
C TYR A 42 16.44 -3.29 22.92
N GLN A 43 16.22 -4.56 22.70
CA GLN A 43 16.66 -5.62 23.61
C GLN A 43 18.19 -5.62 23.75
N ALA A 44 18.92 -5.42 22.67
CA ALA A 44 20.37 -5.26 22.72
C ALA A 44 20.81 -4.03 23.54
N MET A 45 20.05 -2.93 23.49
CA MET A 45 20.30 -1.74 24.32
C MET A 45 20.05 -2.03 25.81
N ILE A 46 18.99 -2.75 26.12
CA ILE A 46 18.67 -3.13 27.52
C ILE A 46 19.78 -4.02 28.09
N ILE A 47 20.20 -5.05 27.36
CA ILE A 47 21.30 -5.93 27.76
C ILE A 47 22.59 -5.14 28.00
N PHE A 48 22.89 -4.18 27.12
CA PHE A 48 24.05 -3.30 27.31
C PHE A 48 23.96 -2.50 28.61
N LEU A 49 22.80 -1.94 28.92
CA LEU A 49 22.58 -1.15 30.15
C LEU A 49 22.67 -2.04 31.39
N GLU A 50 22.07 -3.22 31.36
CA GLU A 50 22.12 -4.16 32.47
C GLU A 50 23.55 -4.66 32.77
N LYS A 51 24.39 -4.75 31.73
CA LYS A 51 25.79 -5.18 31.85
C LYS A 51 26.73 -4.10 32.40
N HIS A 52 26.51 -2.84 32.04
CA HIS A 52 27.48 -1.77 32.27
C HIS A 52 27.06 -0.73 33.31
N TYR A 53 25.80 -0.73 33.67
CA TYR A 53 25.26 0.23 34.66
C TYR A 53 24.55 -0.51 35.77
N SER A 54 24.50 0.09 36.95
CA SER A 54 23.80 -0.44 38.11
C SER A 54 23.10 0.69 38.88
N GLY A 55 22.08 0.33 39.69
CA GLY A 55 21.39 1.28 40.56
C GLY A 55 20.09 1.87 39.99
N PRO A 56 19.53 2.90 40.68
CA PRO A 56 18.23 3.48 40.31
C PRO A 56 18.19 4.12 38.92
N GLN A 57 19.29 4.71 38.48
CA GLN A 57 19.40 5.36 37.16
C GLN A 57 19.28 4.34 36.04
N GLN A 58 19.87 3.15 36.18
CA GLN A 58 19.71 2.05 35.22
C GLN A 58 18.24 1.66 35.06
N LYS A 59 17.53 1.47 36.18
CA LYS A 59 16.10 1.08 36.16
C LYS A 59 15.25 2.14 35.44
N ALA A 60 15.51 3.43 35.68
CA ALA A 60 14.80 4.52 35.04
C ALA A 60 15.05 4.56 33.53
N ILE A 61 16.30 4.37 33.06
CA ILE A 61 16.65 4.34 31.65
C ILE A 61 16.02 3.12 30.95
N VAL A 62 16.10 1.94 31.58
CA VAL A 62 15.47 0.73 31.05
C VAL A 62 13.96 0.86 30.94
N LEU A 63 13.31 1.47 31.95
CA LEU A 63 11.88 1.78 31.88
C LEU A 63 11.56 2.74 30.73
N GLY A 64 12.32 3.82 30.59
CA GLY A 64 12.17 4.78 29.48
C GLY A 64 12.30 4.11 28.11
N ILE A 65 13.28 3.23 27.93
CA ILE A 65 13.45 2.45 26.69
C ILE A 65 12.24 1.54 26.44
N LYS A 66 11.75 0.82 27.46
CA LYS A 66 10.56 -0.03 27.33
C LYS A 66 9.34 0.80 26.92
N VAL A 67 9.10 1.93 27.57
CA VAL A 67 8.01 2.86 27.22
C VAL A 67 8.15 3.35 25.76
N ALA A 68 9.35 3.75 25.35
CA ALA A 68 9.61 4.19 23.96
C ALA A 68 9.33 3.07 22.93
N ILE A 69 9.67 1.81 23.26
CA ILE A 69 9.36 0.65 22.41
C ILE A 69 7.84 0.50 22.23
N TYR A 70 7.10 0.50 23.34
CA TYR A 70 5.64 0.32 23.28
C TYR A 70 4.95 1.49 22.58
N LEU A 71 5.36 2.73 22.82
CA LEU A 71 4.85 3.90 22.12
C LEU A 71 5.11 3.82 20.62
N ARG A 72 6.33 3.46 20.21
CA ARG A 72 6.68 3.30 18.80
C ARG A 72 5.89 2.16 18.15
N ALA A 73 5.71 1.05 18.86
CA ALA A 73 4.90 -0.07 18.36
C ALA A 73 3.43 0.34 18.21
N ALA A 74 2.85 1.00 19.19
CA ALA A 74 1.48 1.52 19.12
C ALA A 74 1.29 2.51 17.97
N LEU A 75 2.19 3.50 17.83
CA LEU A 75 2.16 4.44 16.71
C LEU A 75 2.28 3.75 15.35
N SER A 76 3.14 2.73 15.23
CA SER A 76 3.28 1.96 13.99
C SER A 76 2.00 1.18 13.66
N ILE A 77 1.36 0.58 14.66
CA ILE A 77 0.08 -0.12 14.50
C ILE A 77 -1.01 0.86 14.05
N ILE A 78 -1.12 2.00 14.74
CA ILE A 78 -2.10 3.04 14.40
C ILE A 78 -1.88 3.56 12.98
N GLN A 79 -0.64 3.88 12.62
CA GLN A 79 -0.32 4.35 11.26
C GLN A 79 -0.65 3.33 10.18
N ASN A 80 -0.35 2.05 10.42
CA ASN A 80 -0.68 0.99 9.49
C ASN A 80 -2.19 0.77 9.40
N PHE A 81 -2.89 0.81 10.53
CA PHE A 81 -4.34 0.71 10.60
C PHE A 81 -5.02 1.84 9.82
N VAL A 82 -4.61 3.10 10.07
CA VAL A 82 -5.12 4.27 9.35
C VAL A 82 -4.87 4.13 7.84
N LYS A 83 -3.66 3.76 7.43
CA LYS A 83 -3.33 3.57 6.00
C LYS A 83 -4.17 2.48 5.34
N THR A 84 -4.49 1.42 6.07
CA THR A 84 -5.28 0.29 5.54
C THR A 84 -6.75 0.63 5.44
N ILE A 85 -7.30 1.36 6.44
CA ILE A 85 -8.74 1.65 6.52
C ILE A 85 -9.12 2.94 5.79
N ALA A 86 -8.17 3.86 5.55
CA ALA A 86 -8.47 5.16 4.94
C ALA A 86 -9.22 5.03 3.60
N TRP A 87 -8.77 4.15 2.70
CA TRP A 87 -9.43 3.96 1.42
C TRP A 87 -10.84 3.33 1.53
N PRO A 88 -11.04 2.23 2.26
CA PRO A 88 -12.39 1.72 2.51
C PRO A 88 -13.33 2.76 3.12
N LEU A 89 -12.86 3.58 4.08
CA LEU A 89 -13.70 4.62 4.69
C LEU A 89 -14.10 5.72 3.68
N ILE A 90 -13.16 6.18 2.86
CA ILE A 90 -13.45 7.15 1.81
C ILE A 90 -14.49 6.58 0.84
N ASP A 91 -14.33 5.32 0.43
CA ASP A 91 -15.27 4.66 -0.48
C ASP A 91 -16.65 4.49 0.16
N ILE A 92 -16.74 4.09 1.43
CA ILE A 92 -18.01 4.00 2.16
C ILE A 92 -18.75 5.34 2.17
N ILE A 93 -18.05 6.42 2.54
CA ILE A 93 -18.62 7.76 2.62
C ILE A 93 -19.08 8.23 1.23
N THR A 94 -18.24 8.09 0.22
CA THR A 94 -18.56 8.56 -1.13
C THR A 94 -19.64 7.72 -1.81
N PHE A 95 -19.69 6.42 -1.54
CA PHE A 95 -20.77 5.55 -2.02
C PHE A 95 -22.09 5.90 -1.34
N PHE A 96 -22.08 6.15 -0.03
CA PHE A 96 -23.27 6.57 0.70
C PHE A 96 -23.81 7.90 0.16
N ILE A 97 -22.95 8.92 0.02
CA ILE A 97 -23.34 10.21 -0.55
C ILE A 97 -23.92 10.01 -1.96
N GLY A 98 -23.28 9.19 -2.79
CA GLY A 98 -23.78 8.92 -4.13
C GLY A 98 -25.15 8.25 -4.15
N MET A 99 -25.41 7.30 -3.26
CA MET A 99 -26.71 6.65 -3.16
C MET A 99 -27.81 7.62 -2.70
N VAL A 100 -27.47 8.59 -1.85
CA VAL A 100 -28.39 9.68 -1.48
C VAL A 100 -28.72 10.53 -2.70
N LEU A 101 -27.72 11.00 -3.43
CA LEU A 101 -27.91 11.81 -4.63
C LEU A 101 -28.68 11.06 -5.74
N ILE A 102 -28.36 9.80 -5.96
CA ILE A 102 -29.06 8.95 -6.92
C ILE A 102 -30.53 8.79 -6.54
N LYS A 103 -30.82 8.59 -5.24
CA LYS A 103 -32.20 8.50 -4.76
C LYS A 103 -32.96 9.79 -5.05
N GLU A 104 -32.40 10.95 -4.71
CA GLU A 104 -33.04 12.24 -4.96
C GLU A 104 -33.28 12.49 -6.45
N PHE A 105 -32.28 12.16 -7.29
CA PHE A 105 -32.43 12.24 -8.73
C PHE A 105 -33.55 11.32 -9.24
N TRP A 106 -33.63 10.10 -8.71
CA TRP A 106 -34.62 9.11 -9.14
C TRP A 106 -36.04 9.53 -8.75
N GLU A 107 -36.24 10.07 -7.55
CA GLU A 107 -37.55 10.59 -7.08
C GLU A 107 -37.99 11.83 -7.86
N ASN A 108 -37.09 12.75 -8.10
CA ASN A 108 -37.46 14.08 -8.64
C ASN A 108 -37.48 14.10 -10.19
N VAL A 109 -36.74 13.24 -10.86
CA VAL A 109 -36.60 13.28 -12.32
C VAL A 109 -37.22 12.06 -13.00
N VAL A 110 -36.93 10.86 -12.51
CA VAL A 110 -37.35 9.62 -13.17
C VAL A 110 -38.78 9.23 -12.80
N LYS A 111 -39.15 9.40 -11.53
CA LYS A 111 -40.47 9.00 -11.01
C LYS A 111 -41.38 10.18 -10.69
N ILE A 112 -41.19 11.30 -11.31
CA ILE A 112 -41.96 12.53 -11.04
C ILE A 112 -43.48 12.31 -11.18
N ASN A 113 -43.90 11.48 -12.11
CA ASN A 113 -45.29 11.17 -12.36
C ASN A 113 -45.91 10.15 -11.38
N GLU A 114 -45.09 9.37 -10.70
CA GLU A 114 -45.57 8.30 -9.78
C GLU A 114 -45.68 8.78 -8.31
N LYS A 115 -45.19 9.98 -7.98
CA LYS A 115 -45.11 10.52 -6.60
C LYS A 115 -44.55 9.50 -5.60
N THR A 116 -43.68 8.62 -6.04
CA THR A 116 -43.14 7.51 -5.26
C THR A 116 -41.92 7.96 -4.48
N SER A 117 -42.08 8.08 -3.15
CA SER A 117 -40.91 8.30 -2.28
C SER A 117 -40.35 6.97 -1.81
N TYR A 118 -39.04 6.83 -1.78
CA TYR A 118 -38.38 5.63 -1.27
C TYR A 118 -38.49 5.61 0.27
N PRO A 119 -38.92 4.51 0.86
CA PRO A 119 -39.11 4.41 2.32
C PRO A 119 -37.74 4.45 3.05
N LYS A 120 -37.80 4.73 4.35
CA LYS A 120 -36.59 4.82 5.19
C LYS A 120 -35.80 3.51 5.21
N GLU A 121 -36.45 2.36 5.06
CA GLU A 121 -35.85 1.04 4.99
C GLU A 121 -34.85 0.91 3.87
N PHE A 122 -35.03 1.63 2.77
CA PHE A 122 -34.05 1.66 1.68
C PHE A 122 -32.68 2.14 2.18
N PHE A 123 -32.65 3.20 2.96
CA PHE A 123 -31.39 3.75 3.47
C PHE A 123 -30.75 2.92 4.58
N PHE A 124 -31.59 2.32 5.44
CA PHE A 124 -31.08 1.59 6.59
C PHE A 124 -30.78 0.12 6.30
N VAL A 125 -31.30 -0.44 5.23
CA VAL A 125 -31.12 -1.86 4.87
C VAL A 125 -30.38 -2.00 3.53
N ASN A 126 -30.97 -1.47 2.45
CA ASN A 126 -30.43 -1.73 1.11
C ASN A 126 -29.10 -1.00 0.83
N VAL A 127 -29.01 0.28 1.18
CA VAL A 127 -27.81 1.07 0.94
C VAL A 127 -26.60 0.52 1.71
N PRO A 128 -26.67 0.28 3.03
CA PRO A 128 -25.57 -0.35 3.75
C PRO A 128 -25.21 -1.75 3.22
N LEU A 129 -26.20 -2.55 2.83
CA LEU A 129 -25.97 -3.86 2.23
C LEU A 129 -25.17 -3.75 0.93
N TYR A 130 -25.59 -2.85 0.02
CA TYR A 130 -24.90 -2.65 -1.27
C TYR A 130 -23.47 -2.17 -1.06
N ILE A 131 -23.27 -1.17 -0.20
CA ILE A 131 -21.94 -0.65 0.13
C ILE A 131 -21.05 -1.76 0.70
N THR A 132 -21.58 -2.53 1.66
CA THR A 132 -20.83 -3.63 2.28
C THR A 132 -20.39 -4.65 1.25
N ILE A 133 -21.27 -5.07 0.34
CA ILE A 133 -20.95 -6.03 -0.72
C ILE A 133 -19.90 -5.47 -1.68
N TRP A 134 -20.01 -4.20 -2.07
CA TRP A 134 -19.00 -3.55 -2.93
C TRP A 134 -17.64 -3.45 -2.25
N ILE A 135 -17.58 -3.02 -0.99
CA ILE A 135 -16.34 -2.93 -0.22
C ILE A 135 -15.66 -4.29 -0.07
N ILE A 136 -16.45 -5.33 0.26
CA ILE A 136 -15.96 -6.71 0.34
C ILE A 136 -15.45 -7.18 -1.03
N GLY A 137 -16.18 -6.91 -2.11
CA GLY A 137 -15.77 -7.24 -3.47
C GLY A 137 -14.45 -6.58 -3.87
N ILE A 138 -14.28 -5.28 -3.58
CA ILE A 138 -13.03 -4.55 -3.84
C ILE A 138 -11.89 -5.13 -2.99
N PHE A 139 -12.15 -5.45 -1.73
CA PHE A 139 -11.15 -6.02 -0.82
C PHE A 139 -10.63 -7.36 -1.32
N PHE A 140 -11.49 -8.31 -1.63
CA PHE A 140 -11.08 -9.63 -2.13
C PHE A 140 -10.45 -9.59 -3.52
N SER A 141 -10.77 -8.59 -4.33
CA SER A 141 -10.12 -8.36 -5.63
C SER A 141 -8.74 -7.69 -5.50
N GLY A 142 -8.29 -7.33 -4.30
CA GLY A 142 -7.01 -6.65 -4.05
C GLY A 142 -7.03 -5.18 -4.47
N GLY A 143 -8.21 -4.53 -4.46
CA GLY A 143 -8.36 -3.10 -4.79
C GLY A 143 -7.84 -2.16 -3.70
N TYR A 144 -7.59 -2.68 -2.49
CA TYR A 144 -6.99 -1.94 -1.36
C TYR A 144 -5.54 -2.31 -1.08
N ASP A 145 -4.92 -3.14 -1.92
CA ASP A 145 -3.50 -3.49 -1.80
C ASP A 145 -2.60 -2.26 -1.95
N LYS A 146 -1.38 -2.35 -1.43
CA LYS A 146 -0.38 -1.26 -1.55
C LYS A 146 -0.12 -0.83 -3.00
N ASN A 147 -0.15 -1.79 -3.94
CA ASN A 147 0.00 -1.58 -5.37
C ASN A 147 -1.30 -1.93 -6.10
N TYR A 148 -2.39 -1.27 -5.70
CA TYR A 148 -3.69 -1.48 -6.34
C TYR A 148 -3.71 -0.98 -7.79
N LYS A 149 -4.52 -1.66 -8.61
CA LYS A 149 -4.81 -1.27 -9.99
C LYS A 149 -6.29 -1.00 -10.13
N TYR A 150 -6.64 -0.05 -10.98
CA TYR A 150 -8.05 0.28 -11.19
C TYR A 150 -8.87 -0.92 -11.68
N LEU A 151 -8.29 -1.78 -12.54
CA LEU A 151 -8.94 -3.01 -12.99
C LEU A 151 -9.34 -3.95 -11.84
N LYS A 152 -8.55 -4.01 -10.77
CA LYS A 152 -8.90 -4.80 -9.58
C LYS A 152 -10.11 -4.20 -8.84
N ILE A 153 -10.20 -2.88 -8.78
CA ILE A 153 -11.34 -2.17 -8.17
C ILE A 153 -12.60 -2.43 -8.99
N ILE A 154 -12.55 -2.22 -10.32
CA ILE A 154 -13.69 -2.48 -11.22
C ILE A 154 -14.13 -3.94 -11.14
N ARG A 155 -13.19 -4.89 -11.17
CA ARG A 155 -13.51 -6.31 -10.99
C ARG A 155 -14.26 -6.58 -9.70
N GLY A 156 -13.82 -5.99 -8.58
CA GLY A 156 -14.46 -6.12 -7.29
C GLY A 156 -15.87 -5.53 -7.26
N LEU A 157 -16.03 -4.32 -7.81
CA LEU A 157 -17.35 -3.67 -7.95
C LEU A 157 -18.29 -4.49 -8.86
N SER A 158 -17.81 -5.01 -9.98
CA SER A 158 -18.60 -5.82 -10.90
C SER A 158 -19.10 -7.10 -10.23
N ILE A 159 -18.20 -7.84 -9.57
CA ILE A 159 -18.55 -9.04 -8.80
C ILE A 159 -19.58 -8.69 -7.71
N GLY A 160 -19.33 -7.63 -6.95
CA GLY A 160 -20.25 -7.15 -5.92
C GLY A 160 -21.63 -6.81 -6.48
N THR A 161 -21.68 -6.14 -7.64
CA THR A 161 -22.94 -5.78 -8.32
C THR A 161 -23.71 -7.02 -8.80
N LEU A 162 -23.00 -8.03 -9.30
CA LEU A 162 -23.62 -9.32 -9.69
C LEU A 162 -24.20 -10.02 -8.47
N ILE A 163 -23.51 -10.02 -7.33
CA ILE A 163 -24.01 -10.58 -6.07
C ILE A 163 -25.24 -9.80 -5.61
N ILE A 164 -25.21 -8.47 -5.65
CA ILE A 164 -26.38 -7.63 -5.32
C ILE A 164 -27.57 -7.97 -6.23
N ALA A 165 -27.33 -8.11 -7.55
CA ALA A 165 -28.38 -8.46 -8.50
C ALA A 165 -28.96 -9.85 -8.24
N ALA A 166 -28.13 -10.82 -7.86
CA ALA A 166 -28.58 -12.16 -7.48
C ALA A 166 -29.43 -12.11 -6.20
N ILE A 167 -28.95 -11.44 -5.14
CA ILE A 167 -29.68 -11.25 -3.89
C ILE A 167 -31.03 -10.56 -4.16
N TYR A 168 -31.00 -9.49 -4.99
CA TYR A 168 -32.21 -8.77 -5.38
C TYR A 168 -33.31 -9.70 -5.95
N GLY A 169 -32.91 -10.74 -6.68
CA GLY A 169 -33.85 -11.74 -7.23
C GLY A 169 -34.58 -12.53 -6.15
N PHE A 170 -33.95 -12.77 -5.00
CA PHE A 170 -34.51 -13.55 -3.88
C PHE A 170 -35.18 -12.69 -2.80
N LEU A 171 -35.01 -11.35 -2.83
CA LEU A 171 -35.64 -10.47 -1.86
C LEU A 171 -37.16 -10.46 -2.00
N SER A 172 -37.88 -10.29 -0.87
CA SER A 172 -39.33 -10.04 -0.88
C SER A 172 -39.62 -8.69 -1.57
N MET A 173 -40.84 -8.55 -2.10
CA MET A 173 -41.31 -7.33 -2.79
C MET A 173 -41.10 -6.06 -1.98
N LYS A 174 -41.16 -6.14 -0.67
CA LYS A 174 -40.96 -5.02 0.26
C LYS A 174 -39.55 -4.39 0.13
N TYR A 175 -38.56 -5.17 -0.21
CA TYR A 175 -37.16 -4.74 -0.30
C TYR A 175 -36.65 -4.64 -1.75
N ARG A 176 -37.51 -4.89 -2.74
CA ARG A 176 -37.23 -4.71 -4.18
C ARG A 176 -37.57 -3.29 -4.60
N PHE A 177 -36.61 -2.39 -4.55
CA PHE A 177 -36.83 -1.03 -4.98
C PHE A 177 -36.61 -0.88 -6.49
N SER A 178 -35.49 -0.32 -6.93
CA SER A 178 -35.23 -0.10 -8.35
C SER A 178 -33.95 -0.81 -8.82
N ARG A 179 -34.06 -1.60 -9.89
CA ARG A 179 -32.90 -2.20 -10.56
C ARG A 179 -31.97 -1.11 -11.12
N GLY A 180 -32.55 0.00 -11.60
CA GLY A 180 -31.80 1.14 -12.09
C GLY A 180 -30.89 1.76 -11.04
N MET A 181 -31.28 1.78 -9.76
CA MET A 181 -30.43 2.28 -8.68
C MET A 181 -29.20 1.41 -8.42
N ILE A 182 -29.29 0.10 -8.68
CA ILE A 182 -28.11 -0.80 -8.56
C ILE A 182 -27.11 -0.45 -9.66
N VAL A 183 -27.59 -0.29 -10.89
CA VAL A 183 -26.74 0.03 -12.05
C VAL A 183 -26.14 1.43 -11.94
N THR A 184 -26.95 2.42 -11.63
CA THR A 184 -26.45 3.81 -11.45
C THR A 184 -25.54 3.92 -10.24
N GLY A 185 -25.80 3.19 -9.16
CA GLY A 185 -24.91 3.07 -8.01
C GLY A 185 -23.56 2.46 -8.37
N PHE A 186 -23.54 1.40 -9.18
CA PHE A 186 -22.29 0.84 -9.71
C PHE A 186 -21.50 1.85 -10.54
N VAL A 187 -22.17 2.55 -11.48
CA VAL A 187 -21.52 3.58 -12.32
C VAL A 187 -20.95 4.69 -11.43
N TRP A 188 -21.72 5.17 -10.46
CA TRP A 188 -21.23 6.16 -9.49
C TRP A 188 -20.01 5.64 -8.73
N ALA A 189 -20.08 4.45 -8.13
CA ALA A 189 -19.00 3.85 -7.37
C ALA A 189 -17.73 3.71 -8.22
N ALA A 190 -17.86 3.25 -9.47
CA ALA A 190 -16.74 3.14 -10.40
C ALA A 190 -16.13 4.50 -10.73
N THR A 191 -16.95 5.51 -11.03
CA THR A 191 -16.47 6.85 -11.38
C THR A 191 -15.80 7.52 -10.20
N ILE A 192 -16.42 7.52 -9.01
CA ILE A 192 -15.89 8.22 -7.85
C ILE A 192 -14.61 7.56 -7.32
N THR A 193 -14.50 6.24 -7.37
CA THR A 193 -13.25 5.55 -7.03
C THR A 193 -12.13 5.89 -8.01
N LEU A 194 -12.41 5.97 -9.32
CA LEU A 194 -11.43 6.41 -10.31
C LEU A 194 -10.95 7.85 -10.00
N CYS A 195 -11.90 8.77 -9.84
CA CYS A 195 -11.59 10.18 -9.57
C CYS A 195 -10.77 10.35 -8.28
N SER A 196 -11.18 9.72 -7.19
CA SER A 196 -10.48 9.81 -5.90
C SER A 196 -9.06 9.23 -5.98
N ARG A 197 -8.87 8.08 -6.66
CA ARG A 197 -7.56 7.46 -6.84
C ARG A 197 -6.66 8.29 -7.75
N LEU A 198 -7.18 8.79 -8.88
CA LEU A 198 -6.44 9.66 -9.80
C LEU A 198 -6.03 10.96 -9.12
N PHE A 199 -6.94 11.62 -8.40
CA PHE A 199 -6.65 12.84 -7.66
C PHE A 199 -5.48 12.65 -6.68
N PHE A 200 -5.51 11.57 -5.90
CA PHE A 200 -4.46 11.29 -4.94
C PHE A 200 -3.12 10.93 -5.60
N LEU A 201 -3.15 10.20 -6.71
CA LEU A 201 -1.94 9.85 -7.47
C LEU A 201 -1.39 11.05 -8.24
N PHE A 202 -2.24 11.97 -8.65
CA PHE A 202 -1.83 13.25 -9.26
C PHE A 202 -1.05 14.10 -8.27
N ILE A 203 -1.55 14.23 -7.03
CA ILE A 203 -0.83 14.91 -5.95
C ILE A 203 0.53 14.24 -5.68
N LYS A 204 0.62 12.91 -5.79
CA LYS A 204 1.88 12.16 -5.64
C LYS A 204 2.79 12.18 -6.87
N GLY A 205 2.37 12.80 -7.97
CA GLY A 205 3.15 12.91 -9.21
C GLY A 205 3.25 11.62 -10.04
N ASN A 206 2.41 10.60 -9.78
CA ASN A 206 2.49 9.33 -10.50
C ASN A 206 1.13 8.71 -10.90
N PRO A 207 0.31 9.40 -11.71
CA PRO A 207 -1.04 8.94 -12.06
C PRO A 207 -1.03 7.67 -12.94
N LYS A 208 0.01 7.44 -13.73
CA LYS A 208 0.11 6.26 -14.62
C LYS A 208 0.20 4.94 -13.87
N SER A 209 0.60 4.94 -12.61
CA SER A 209 0.72 3.73 -11.79
C SER A 209 -0.60 2.99 -11.55
N LEU A 210 -1.74 3.68 -11.72
CA LEU A 210 -3.08 3.10 -11.55
C LEU A 210 -3.44 2.10 -12.67
N PHE A 211 -2.92 2.33 -13.87
CA PHE A 211 -3.29 1.57 -15.08
C PHE A 211 -2.20 0.60 -15.54
N THR A 212 -0.94 0.92 -15.28
CA THR A 212 0.20 0.17 -15.83
C THR A 212 1.10 -0.43 -14.75
N ASP A 213 1.50 -1.67 -14.96
CA ASP A 213 2.54 -2.36 -14.19
C ASP A 213 3.91 -2.15 -14.84
N ILE A 214 4.31 -0.91 -15.06
CA ILE A 214 5.65 -0.63 -15.56
C ILE A 214 6.63 -0.83 -14.40
N LYS A 215 6.98 -2.08 -14.12
CA LYS A 215 8.16 -2.38 -13.32
C LYS A 215 9.36 -2.06 -14.20
N LYS A 216 9.95 -0.92 -13.95
CA LYS A 216 11.23 -0.54 -14.56
C LYS A 216 12.29 -1.55 -14.12
N MET A 217 13.03 -2.09 -15.06
CA MET A 217 14.09 -3.05 -14.82
C MET A 217 15.42 -2.47 -15.32
N LEU A 218 16.38 -2.44 -14.42
CA LEU A 218 17.76 -2.12 -14.70
C LEU A 218 18.55 -3.42 -14.56
N ILE A 219 19.44 -3.72 -15.49
CA ILE A 219 20.27 -4.91 -15.45
C ILE A 219 21.68 -4.48 -15.04
N VAL A 220 22.24 -5.21 -14.09
CA VAL A 220 23.64 -5.03 -13.68
C VAL A 220 24.47 -6.12 -14.34
N GLY A 221 25.37 -5.73 -15.24
CA GLY A 221 26.21 -6.64 -16.03
C GLY A 221 26.58 -6.04 -17.38
N ASP A 222 27.39 -6.76 -18.12
CA ASP A 222 27.82 -6.35 -19.44
C ASP A 222 26.67 -6.30 -20.45
N LYS A 223 26.80 -5.55 -21.53
CA LYS A 223 25.82 -5.45 -22.61
C LYS A 223 25.35 -6.82 -23.10
N THR A 224 26.27 -7.75 -23.31
CA THR A 224 25.98 -9.09 -23.81
C THR A 224 25.06 -9.87 -22.87
N ASP A 225 25.30 -9.78 -21.58
CA ASP A 225 24.48 -10.45 -20.55
C ASP A 225 23.15 -9.73 -20.34
N ALA A 226 23.13 -8.41 -20.40
CA ALA A 226 21.90 -7.63 -20.35
C ALA A 226 20.95 -8.00 -21.49
N MET A 227 21.44 -8.12 -22.72
CA MET A 227 20.66 -8.50 -23.89
C MET A 227 20.12 -9.93 -23.80
N LYS A 228 20.92 -10.88 -23.29
CA LYS A 228 20.44 -12.26 -23.03
C LYS A 228 19.27 -12.28 -22.07
N VAL A 229 19.35 -11.52 -20.96
CA VAL A 229 18.28 -11.43 -19.96
C VAL A 229 17.04 -10.80 -20.57
N VAL A 230 17.17 -9.72 -21.35
CA VAL A 230 16.05 -9.08 -22.06
C VAL A 230 15.36 -10.06 -23.01
N GLN A 231 16.11 -10.82 -23.82
CA GLN A 231 15.57 -11.82 -24.73
C GLN A 231 14.83 -12.95 -23.98
N LEU A 232 15.38 -13.43 -22.87
CA LEU A 232 14.74 -14.44 -22.04
C LEU A 232 13.40 -13.93 -21.45
N LEU A 233 13.38 -12.70 -20.95
CA LEU A 233 12.16 -12.08 -20.41
C LEU A 233 11.09 -11.87 -21.48
N GLN A 234 11.48 -11.52 -22.71
CA GLN A 234 10.57 -11.43 -23.85
C GLN A 234 9.97 -12.78 -24.22
N LYS A 235 10.79 -13.86 -24.27
CA LYS A 235 10.32 -15.23 -24.52
C LYS A 235 9.32 -15.73 -23.48
N VAL A 236 9.48 -15.34 -22.23
CA VAL A 236 8.56 -15.70 -21.11
C VAL A 236 7.32 -14.80 -21.05
N GLY A 237 7.21 -13.81 -21.95
CA GLY A 237 6.05 -12.90 -22.01
C GLY A 237 6.00 -11.87 -20.85
N ILE A 238 7.08 -11.69 -20.13
CA ILE A 238 7.17 -10.71 -19.04
C ILE A 238 7.42 -9.32 -19.64
N LYS A 239 6.35 -8.55 -19.82
CA LYS A 239 6.43 -7.13 -20.21
C LYS A 239 6.95 -6.29 -19.03
N LYS A 240 8.28 -6.21 -18.88
CA LYS A 240 8.92 -5.21 -18.01
C LYS A 240 9.56 -4.16 -18.90
N SER A 241 9.49 -2.89 -18.48
CA SER A 241 10.19 -1.81 -19.17
C SER A 241 11.66 -1.90 -18.80
N TYR A 242 12.45 -2.42 -19.71
CA TYR A 242 13.90 -2.36 -19.63
C TYR A 242 14.35 -0.90 -19.76
N LEU A 243 15.15 -0.42 -18.81
CA LEU A 243 15.66 0.95 -18.79
C LEU A 243 17.05 1.04 -19.42
N GLY A 244 17.83 -0.01 -19.26
CA GLY A 244 19.23 -0.05 -19.63
C GLY A 244 20.06 -0.90 -18.69
N PHE A 245 21.37 -0.90 -18.88
CA PHE A 245 22.30 -1.65 -18.06
C PHE A 245 23.36 -0.76 -17.41
N VAL A 246 23.98 -1.30 -16.35
CA VAL A 246 25.06 -0.65 -15.60
C VAL A 246 26.23 -1.62 -15.51
N CYS A 247 27.43 -1.18 -15.94
CA CYS A 247 28.62 -1.97 -15.81
C CYS A 247 29.84 -1.07 -15.58
N ASN A 248 30.99 -1.68 -15.21
CA ASN A 248 32.25 -0.98 -15.01
C ASN A 248 33.21 -1.08 -16.21
N LYS A 249 32.80 -1.72 -17.33
CA LYS A 249 33.62 -1.82 -18.53
C LYS A 249 33.58 -0.53 -19.33
N LYS A 250 34.76 0.02 -19.65
CA LYS A 250 34.91 1.25 -20.44
C LYS A 250 34.40 1.13 -21.89
N GLU A 251 34.42 -0.07 -22.46
CA GLU A 251 33.96 -0.34 -23.83
C GLU A 251 32.45 -0.13 -24.01
N ASP A 252 31.67 -0.37 -22.94
CA ASP A 252 30.22 -0.25 -22.94
C ASP A 252 29.73 1.18 -22.67
N GLU A 253 30.59 2.14 -22.29
CA GLU A 253 30.23 3.54 -21.99
C GLU A 253 29.64 4.33 -23.18
N LYS A 254 29.85 3.86 -24.42
CA LYS A 254 29.34 4.49 -25.65
C LYS A 254 27.98 4.00 -26.10
N GLU A 255 27.40 3.06 -25.39
CA GLU A 255 26.13 2.44 -25.79
C GLU A 255 24.91 3.27 -25.29
N GLU A 256 23.90 3.42 -26.15
CA GLU A 256 22.69 4.21 -25.83
C GLU A 256 21.93 3.71 -24.59
N GLU A 257 22.03 2.43 -24.28
CA GLU A 257 21.36 1.80 -23.15
C GLU A 257 22.22 1.77 -21.87
N TYR A 258 23.42 2.33 -21.90
CA TYR A 258 24.31 2.44 -20.74
C TYR A 258 23.84 3.56 -19.80
N LEU A 259 23.57 3.21 -18.57
CA LEU A 259 23.03 4.14 -17.57
C LEU A 259 24.06 4.64 -16.55
N GLY A 260 25.26 4.05 -16.52
CA GLY A 260 26.33 4.48 -15.62
C GLY A 260 27.16 3.36 -15.05
N LYS A 261 28.13 3.75 -14.20
CA LYS A 261 29.02 2.81 -13.50
C LYS A 261 28.33 2.26 -12.25
N LEU A 262 28.68 1.02 -11.91
CA LEU A 262 28.18 0.34 -10.71
C LEU A 262 28.52 1.12 -9.43
N ASP A 263 29.64 1.84 -9.44
CA ASP A 263 30.11 2.62 -8.30
C ASP A 263 29.26 3.87 -8.00
N ASN A 264 28.38 4.25 -8.94
CA ASN A 264 27.49 5.42 -8.82
C ASN A 264 26.05 5.04 -8.45
N LEU A 265 25.76 3.78 -8.19
CA LEU A 265 24.47 3.25 -7.73
C LEU A 265 24.41 3.22 -6.19
#